data_646de034eb410bf0d463cec4045164cc
#
_entry.id   646de034eb410bf0d463cec4045164cc
#
_cell.length_a   1.000
_cell.length_b   1.000
_cell.length_c   1.000
_cell.angle_alpha   90.00
_cell.angle_beta   90.00
_cell.angle_gamma   90.00
#
_symmetry.space_group_name_H-M   'P 1'
#
loop_
_entity.id
_entity.type
_entity.pdbx_description
1 polymer ?
#
loop_
_entity_poly.entity_id
_entity_poly.type
_entity_poly.pdbx_seq_one_letter_code
_entity_poly.pdbx_strand_id
1 'polypeptide(L)'
;MKDDLQIAGTACDGERVLAALGALANPHRLRIVALLAAGGRHYVSQLAREMGISRPLLHLHVQKLLEAGLVTSQMELSGDGKALNFLELAPFRLALTAETIRQATQSLPAPGTTGD
;
A
#
# COMPACT_ATOMS: atom_id res chain seq x y z
N MET A 1 -4.02 -10.19 -17.93
CA MET A 1 -2.68 -9.95 -18.45
C MET A 1 -1.73 -9.59 -17.33
N LYS A 2 -0.49 -9.95 -17.51
CA LYS A 2 0.52 -9.78 -16.46
C LYS A 2 0.70 -8.34 -16.00
N ASP A 3 0.49 -7.37 -16.91
CA ASP A 3 0.75 -5.96 -16.61
C ASP A 3 -0.41 -5.26 -15.92
N ASP A 4 -1.55 -5.91 -15.81
CA ASP A 4 -2.75 -5.28 -15.25
C ASP A 4 -2.77 -5.26 -13.73
N LEU A 5 -2.08 -6.19 -13.10
CA LEU A 5 -2.04 -6.33 -11.64
C LEU A 5 -0.58 -6.50 -11.22
N GLN A 6 0.09 -5.38 -10.92
CA GLN A 6 1.51 -5.38 -10.55
C GLN A 6 1.74 -4.50 -9.33
N ILE A 7 2.64 -4.96 -8.45
CA ILE A 7 3.16 -4.17 -7.34
C ILE A 7 4.67 -4.31 -7.37
N ALA A 8 5.37 -3.16 -7.37
CA ALA A 8 6.83 -3.09 -7.37
C ALA A 8 7.44 -3.92 -8.51
N GLY A 9 6.80 -3.88 -9.68
CA GLY A 9 7.28 -4.57 -10.88
C GLY A 9 6.99 -6.07 -10.93
N THR A 10 6.31 -6.61 -9.93
CA THR A 10 5.98 -8.05 -9.86
C THR A 10 4.49 -8.26 -10.05
N ALA A 11 4.14 -9.21 -10.91
CA ALA A 11 2.74 -9.59 -11.13
C ALA A 11 2.14 -10.11 -9.81
N CYS A 12 0.91 -9.68 -9.52
CA CYS A 12 0.21 -10.05 -8.30
C CYS A 12 -0.58 -11.33 -8.48
N ASP A 13 -0.44 -12.24 -7.51
CA ASP A 13 -1.37 -13.35 -7.36
C ASP A 13 -2.62 -12.87 -6.60
N GLY A 14 -3.58 -13.78 -6.38
CA GLY A 14 -4.83 -13.44 -5.70
C GLY A 14 -4.64 -12.93 -4.29
N GLU A 15 -3.70 -13.49 -3.55
CA GLU A 15 -3.44 -13.04 -2.17
C GLU A 15 -2.89 -11.62 -2.13
N ARG A 16 -1.98 -11.29 -3.04
CA ARG A 16 -1.44 -9.94 -3.12
C ARG A 16 -2.49 -8.92 -3.55
N VAL A 17 -3.37 -9.32 -4.49
CA VAL A 17 -4.49 -8.46 -4.89
C VAL A 17 -5.41 -8.20 -3.72
N LEU A 18 -5.75 -9.24 -2.95
CA LEU A 18 -6.60 -9.07 -1.76
C LEU A 18 -5.95 -8.15 -0.73
N ALA A 19 -4.67 -8.33 -0.46
CA ALA A 19 -3.96 -7.48 0.49
C ALA A 19 -3.96 -6.01 0.03
N ALA A 20 -3.73 -5.77 -1.26
CA ALA A 20 -3.74 -4.41 -1.81
C ALA A 20 -5.13 -3.78 -1.73
N LEU A 21 -6.17 -4.51 -2.12
CA LEU A 21 -7.54 -4.01 -2.06
C LEU A 21 -7.96 -3.72 -0.61
N GLY A 22 -7.61 -4.61 0.30
CA GLY A 22 -7.90 -4.41 1.72
C GLY A 22 -7.19 -3.19 2.28
N ALA A 23 -5.92 -2.99 1.92
CA ALA A 23 -5.16 -1.83 2.36
C ALA A 23 -5.74 -0.53 1.79
N LEU A 24 -6.27 -0.55 0.58
CA LEU A 24 -6.84 0.63 -0.06
C LEU A 24 -8.28 0.91 0.35
N ALA A 25 -8.95 -0.02 1.01
CA ALA A 25 -10.35 0.12 1.38
C ALA A 25 -10.54 0.95 2.65
N ASN A 26 -9.96 2.15 2.66
CA ASN A 26 -10.02 3.06 3.80
C ASN A 26 -9.71 4.48 3.33
N PRO A 27 -10.51 5.48 3.72
CA PRO A 27 -10.30 6.84 3.21
C PRO A 27 -8.96 7.45 3.62
N HIS A 28 -8.46 7.16 4.81
CA HIS A 28 -7.14 7.67 5.23
C HIS A 28 -6.04 7.07 4.38
N ARG A 29 -6.13 5.77 4.08
CA ARG A 29 -5.10 5.09 3.29
C ARG A 29 -5.12 5.53 1.83
N LEU A 30 -6.31 5.75 1.26
CA LEU A 30 -6.39 6.36 -0.07
C LEU A 30 -5.75 7.74 -0.09
N ARG A 31 -5.97 8.52 0.97
CA ARG A 31 -5.40 9.87 1.06
C ARG A 31 -3.87 9.84 1.17
N ILE A 32 -3.33 8.90 1.93
CA ILE A 32 -1.87 8.72 2.01
C ILE A 32 -1.28 8.46 0.62
N VAL A 33 -1.89 7.53 -0.11
CA VAL A 33 -1.43 7.22 -1.48
C VAL A 33 -1.51 8.47 -2.37
N ALA A 34 -2.62 9.21 -2.27
CA ALA A 34 -2.81 10.42 -3.07
C ALA A 34 -1.75 11.49 -2.76
N LEU A 35 -1.45 11.70 -1.49
CA LEU A 35 -0.44 12.69 -1.08
C LEU A 35 0.95 12.29 -1.57
N LEU A 36 1.30 11.01 -1.45
CA LEU A 36 2.59 10.53 -1.93
C LEU A 36 2.67 10.58 -3.46
N ALA A 37 1.56 10.33 -4.15
CA ALA A 37 1.53 10.43 -5.62
C ALA A 37 1.72 11.85 -6.10
N ALA A 38 1.14 12.82 -5.39
CA ALA A 38 1.20 14.24 -5.78
C ALA A 38 2.54 14.89 -5.45
N GLY A 39 3.11 14.57 -4.29
CA GLY A 39 4.28 15.29 -3.78
C GLY A 39 5.55 14.45 -3.62
N GLY A 40 5.54 13.19 -4.02
CA GLY A 40 6.67 12.31 -3.85
C GLY A 40 6.83 11.86 -2.40
N ARG A 41 8.05 11.49 -2.02
CA ARG A 41 8.27 10.98 -0.66
C ARG A 41 7.98 12.06 0.39
N HIS A 42 7.46 11.61 1.52
CA HIS A 42 7.09 12.48 2.64
C HIS A 42 7.65 11.92 3.94
N TYR A 43 8.02 12.81 4.83
CA TYR A 43 8.28 12.41 6.22
C TYR A 43 6.98 11.97 6.88
N VAL A 44 7.07 11.01 7.79
CA VAL A 44 5.90 10.54 8.55
C VAL A 44 5.25 11.71 9.30
N SER A 45 6.07 12.55 9.93
CA SER A 45 5.55 13.72 10.66
C SER A 45 4.83 14.72 9.75
N GLN A 46 5.31 14.88 8.52
CA GLN A 46 4.68 15.76 7.53
C GLN A 46 3.31 15.22 7.13
N LEU A 47 3.22 13.92 6.86
CA LEU A 47 1.94 13.29 6.51
C LEU A 47 0.92 13.42 7.62
N ALA A 48 1.32 13.20 8.86
CA ALA A 48 0.41 13.33 10.00
C ALA A 48 -0.16 14.73 10.09
N ARG A 49 0.68 15.76 9.91
CA ARG A 49 0.22 17.14 9.91
C ARG A 49 -0.73 17.46 8.77
N GLU A 50 -0.37 17.02 7.55
CA GLU A 50 -1.20 17.30 6.37
C GLU A 50 -2.56 16.61 6.47
N MET A 51 -2.61 15.45 7.08
CA MET A 51 -3.86 14.70 7.24
C MET A 51 -4.64 15.11 8.49
N GLY A 52 -4.02 15.85 9.41
CA GLY A 52 -4.66 16.26 10.64
C GLY A 52 -4.96 15.10 11.59
N ILE A 53 -4.13 14.07 11.58
CA ILE A 53 -4.30 12.90 12.46
C ILE A 53 -3.07 12.72 13.34
N SER A 54 -3.21 11.96 14.41
CA SER A 54 -2.11 11.67 15.31
C SER A 54 -1.09 10.75 14.63
N ARG A 55 0.16 10.81 15.09
CA ARG A 55 1.19 9.90 14.60
C ARG A 55 0.86 8.43 14.86
N PRO A 56 0.37 8.04 16.06
CA PRO A 56 0.00 6.64 16.26
C PRO A 56 -1.08 6.15 15.28
N LEU A 57 -2.09 6.98 14.99
CA LEU A 57 -3.11 6.61 14.03
C LEU A 57 -2.51 6.49 12.62
N LEU A 58 -1.66 7.44 12.25
CA LEU A 58 -0.98 7.37 10.95
C LEU A 58 -0.17 6.07 10.83
N HIS A 59 0.57 5.70 11.87
CA HIS A 59 1.36 4.48 11.85
C HIS A 59 0.52 3.23 11.62
N LEU A 60 -0.68 3.16 12.19
CA LEU A 60 -1.59 2.04 11.97
C LEU A 60 -1.95 1.92 10.48
N HIS A 61 -2.25 3.04 9.85
CA HIS A 61 -2.60 3.05 8.42
C HIS A 61 -1.39 2.75 7.54
N VAL A 62 -0.25 3.34 7.86
CA VAL A 62 0.99 3.10 7.12
C VAL A 62 1.38 1.63 7.17
N GLN A 63 1.21 0.99 8.33
CA GLN A 63 1.53 -0.43 8.48
C GLN A 63 0.75 -1.30 7.49
N LYS A 64 -0.52 -1.01 7.28
CA LYS A 64 -1.36 -1.74 6.32
C LYS A 64 -0.84 -1.57 4.89
N LEU A 65 -0.44 -0.37 4.54
CA LEU A 65 0.10 -0.10 3.21
C LEU A 65 1.47 -0.76 3.00
N LEU A 66 2.31 -0.77 4.03
CA LEU A 66 3.61 -1.46 3.99
C LEU A 66 3.43 -2.96 3.82
N GLU A 67 2.51 -3.57 4.58
CA GLU A 67 2.24 -5.00 4.49
C GLU A 67 1.75 -5.41 3.10
N ALA A 68 0.98 -4.54 2.45
CA ALA A 68 0.49 -4.79 1.10
C ALA A 68 1.54 -4.51 0.01
N GLY A 69 2.68 -3.91 0.39
CA GLY A 69 3.73 -3.58 -0.57
C GLY A 69 3.47 -2.34 -1.40
N LEU A 70 2.46 -1.52 -1.03
CA LEU A 70 2.09 -0.34 -1.80
C LEU A 70 2.94 0.88 -1.48
N VAL A 71 3.57 0.90 -0.32
CA VAL A 71 4.52 1.94 0.07
C VAL A 71 5.77 1.29 0.65
N THR A 72 6.86 2.04 0.66
CA THR A 72 8.11 1.65 1.32
C THR A 72 8.48 2.74 2.32
N SER A 73 9.24 2.37 3.34
CA SER A 73 9.75 3.33 4.29
C SER A 73 11.27 3.25 4.36
N GLN A 74 11.90 4.40 4.58
CA GLN A 74 13.34 4.49 4.71
C GLN A 74 13.68 5.44 5.85
N MET A 75 14.75 5.14 6.56
CA MET A 75 15.28 6.02 7.58
C MET A 75 16.49 6.77 7.05
N GLU A 76 16.55 8.06 7.34
CA GLU A 76 17.73 8.87 7.08
C GLU A 76 18.14 9.59 8.35
N LEU A 77 19.43 9.86 8.48
CA LEU A 77 19.91 10.72 9.55
C LEU A 77 19.98 12.16 9.03
N SER A 78 19.38 13.08 9.79
CA SER A 78 19.51 14.50 9.49
C SER A 78 20.92 14.98 9.89
N GLY A 79 21.25 16.22 9.47
CA GLY A 79 22.56 16.80 9.79
C GLY A 79 22.83 16.94 11.27
N ASP A 80 21.81 16.96 12.12
CA ASP A 80 21.93 17.02 13.58
C ASP A 80 21.84 15.63 14.23
N GLY A 81 21.89 14.56 13.45
CA GLY A 81 21.90 13.19 13.95
C GLY A 81 20.55 12.59 14.28
N LYS A 82 19.45 13.29 14.00
CA LYS A 82 18.11 12.74 14.22
C LYS A 82 17.73 11.76 13.13
N ALA A 83 17.07 10.67 13.52
CA ALA A 83 16.52 9.72 12.56
C ALA A 83 15.21 10.26 11.99
N LEU A 84 15.11 10.31 10.66
CA LEU A 84 13.93 10.75 9.95
C LEU A 84 13.38 9.59 9.13
N ASN A 85 12.08 9.36 9.24
CA ASN A 85 11.41 8.27 8.56
C ASN A 85 10.63 8.82 7.37
N PHE A 86 10.95 8.32 6.18
CA PHE A 86 10.28 8.70 4.93
C PHE A 86 9.39 7.58 4.44
N LEU A 87 8.32 7.99 3.78
CA LEU A 87 7.46 7.08 3.02
C LEU A 87 7.50 7.44 1.55
N GLU A 88 7.53 6.43 0.71
CA GLU A 88 7.45 6.54 -0.75
C GLU A 88 6.45 5.54 -1.28
N LEU A 89 5.81 5.85 -2.40
CA LEU A 89 5.01 4.85 -3.10
C LEU A 89 5.94 3.82 -3.73
N ALA A 90 5.59 2.55 -3.58
CA ALA A 90 6.06 1.52 -4.50
C ALA A 90 5.27 1.69 -5.80
N PRO A 91 5.87 1.54 -6.99
CA PRO A 91 5.09 1.58 -8.22
C PRO A 91 4.10 0.43 -8.24
N PHE A 92 2.83 0.73 -8.54
CA PHE A 92 1.83 -0.32 -8.66
C PHE A 92 0.82 0.05 -9.73
N ARG A 93 0.19 -0.98 -10.29
CA ARG A 93 -0.89 -0.84 -11.24
C ARG A 93 -1.92 -1.93 -10.94
N LEU A 94 -3.15 -1.54 -10.67
CA LEU A 94 -4.24 -2.47 -10.38
C LEU A 94 -5.40 -2.15 -11.30
N ALA A 95 -5.39 -2.73 -12.50
CA ALA A 95 -6.46 -2.57 -13.46
C ALA A 95 -7.55 -3.59 -13.14
N LEU A 96 -8.55 -3.16 -12.39
CA LEU A 96 -9.60 -4.04 -11.90
C LEU A 96 -10.74 -4.12 -12.91
N THR A 97 -10.88 -5.29 -13.49
CA THR A 97 -12.03 -5.67 -14.31
C THR A 97 -12.53 -7.02 -13.81
N ALA A 98 -13.74 -7.41 -14.20
CA ALA A 98 -14.23 -8.73 -13.83
C ALA A 98 -13.26 -9.82 -14.30
N GLU A 99 -12.63 -9.64 -15.46
CA GLU A 99 -11.69 -10.61 -16.00
C GLU A 99 -10.38 -10.66 -15.22
N THR A 100 -9.79 -9.51 -14.85
CA THR A 100 -8.56 -9.53 -14.07
C THR A 100 -8.79 -10.11 -12.68
N ILE A 101 -9.96 -9.86 -12.10
CA ILE A 101 -10.34 -10.46 -10.83
C ILE A 101 -10.48 -11.97 -10.98
N ARG A 102 -11.14 -12.44 -12.03
CA ARG A 102 -11.28 -13.87 -12.29
C ARG A 102 -9.92 -14.54 -12.39
N GLN A 103 -8.99 -13.93 -13.12
CA GLN A 103 -7.63 -14.46 -13.26
C GLN A 103 -6.90 -14.51 -11.91
N ALA A 104 -7.03 -13.46 -11.10
CA ALA A 104 -6.38 -13.41 -9.79
C ALA A 104 -6.90 -14.50 -8.86
N THR A 105 -8.18 -14.86 -8.93
CA THR A 105 -8.76 -15.89 -8.06
C THR A 105 -8.23 -17.29 -8.34
N GLN A 106 -7.58 -17.51 -9.49
CA GLN A 106 -7.04 -18.83 -9.83
C GLN A 106 -5.94 -19.27 -8.86
N SER A 107 -5.25 -18.33 -8.23
CA SER A 107 -4.21 -18.64 -7.24
C SER A 107 -4.75 -18.73 -5.82
N LEU A 108 -6.02 -18.43 -5.59
CA LEU A 108 -6.62 -18.53 -4.26
C LEU A 108 -7.07 -19.99 -4.01
N PRO A 109 -7.13 -20.39 -2.72
CA PRO A 109 -7.66 -21.70 -2.38
C PRO A 109 -9.10 -21.87 -2.90
N ALA A 110 -9.46 -23.09 -3.27
CA ALA A 110 -10.82 -23.38 -3.71
C ALA A 110 -11.83 -23.06 -2.60
N PRO A 111 -13.05 -22.58 -2.96
CA PRO A 111 -14.07 -22.32 -1.95
C PRO A 111 -14.38 -23.56 -1.13
N GLY A 112 -14.61 -23.35 0.17
CA GLY A 112 -14.94 -24.44 1.07
C GLY A 112 -13.76 -25.23 1.63
N THR A 113 -12.53 -24.97 1.18
CA THR A 113 -11.34 -25.66 1.71
C THR A 113 -10.95 -25.14 3.09
N THR A 114 -11.53 -24.02 3.53
CA THR A 114 -11.25 -23.41 4.82
C THR A 114 -12.20 -23.86 5.93
N GLY A 115 -13.04 -24.84 5.66
CA GLY A 115 -13.91 -25.41 6.68
C GLY A 115 -15.19 -24.64 6.96
N ASP A 116 -15.63 -23.84 6.08
CA ASP A 116 -16.91 -23.14 6.20
C ASP A 116 -18.08 -24.08 6.00
#